data_11279724b7c2d56026b006bdafbd3667
#
_entry.id   11279724b7c2d56026b006bdafbd3667
#
_cell.length_a   1.000
_cell.length_b   1.000
_cell.length_c   1.000
_cell.angle_alpha   90.00
_cell.angle_beta   90.00
_cell.angle_gamma   90.00
#
_symmetry.space_group_name_H-M   'P 1'
#
loop_
_entity.id
_entity.type
_entity.pdbx_description
1 polymer ?
#
loop_
_entity_poly.entity_id
_entity_poly.type
_entity_poly.pdbx_seq_one_letter_code
_entity_poly.pdbx_strand_id
1 'polypeptide(L)'
;MRKTILVFVSILMLLQAAAVRLEAIPAFARKYQMTCKTCHSPFPKLKDYGEEFAGNGFVIKDKDAPRYYVDTGDDFLSLLRDLPIALRLEGFVTYNNANSQQLDFTSPYLLKFLSGGAITKNIAYYFYFFFSERGEVAGIEDAFIMFNDLFGSDLDFYIGQFQVSDPLFKRELRLSFEDYQIYKAAPGDSQANLTYDRGIMFTYGLPSNTDITVEILNGTGIGEANPLRNFDSDKYKNLAFRVSQDMGDAFRLGGFAYLGKEAPDNISNSMWMLAADATVSIKPLEFNLQYLERRDDNPFFAAPDLAPAEKVKTRGGFAELIYLPKGDDSRWYLLGLLNWVDSDTSELDYGSATFHYGRLLRRNIRATVELTYAFKSVYDKHVRMAVGLITGF
;
A
#
# COMPACT_ATOMS: atom_id res chain seq x y z
N MET A 1 -32.93 -4.50 -9.24
CA MET A 1 -32.55 -4.56 -7.82
C MET A 1 -32.90 -5.90 -7.14
N ARG A 2 -34.16 -6.34 -7.03
CA ARG A 2 -34.52 -7.57 -6.32
C ARG A 2 -33.87 -8.86 -6.89
N LYS A 3 -33.79 -9.01 -8.22
CA LYS A 3 -33.14 -10.15 -8.88
C LYS A 3 -31.62 -10.13 -8.73
N THR A 4 -31.00 -8.97 -8.74
CA THR A 4 -29.56 -8.80 -8.56
C THR A 4 -29.13 -9.16 -7.12
N ILE A 5 -29.90 -8.75 -6.13
CA ILE A 5 -29.67 -9.11 -4.71
C ILE A 5 -29.78 -10.63 -4.49
N LEU A 6 -30.76 -11.28 -5.13
CA LEU A 6 -30.92 -12.74 -5.06
C LEU A 6 -29.72 -13.50 -5.66
N VAL A 7 -29.19 -13.05 -6.79
CA VAL A 7 -27.99 -13.64 -7.40
C VAL A 7 -26.78 -13.49 -6.46
N PHE A 8 -26.58 -12.32 -5.88
CA PHE A 8 -25.49 -12.08 -4.93
C PHE A 8 -25.61 -12.97 -3.66
N VAL A 9 -26.81 -13.09 -3.11
CA VAL A 9 -27.06 -13.97 -1.94
C VAL A 9 -26.82 -15.43 -2.30
N SER A 10 -27.22 -15.87 -3.50
CA SER A 10 -27.01 -17.26 -3.96
C SER A 10 -25.52 -17.57 -4.17
N ILE A 11 -24.75 -16.65 -4.74
CA ILE A 11 -23.28 -16.79 -4.87
C ILE A 11 -22.63 -16.87 -3.49
N LEU A 12 -23.07 -16.05 -2.54
CA LEU A 12 -22.55 -16.08 -1.16
C LEU A 12 -22.83 -17.43 -0.46
N MET A 13 -24.02 -18.02 -0.69
CA MET A 13 -24.37 -19.34 -0.16
C MET A 13 -23.58 -20.47 -0.83
N LEU A 14 -23.33 -20.41 -2.15
CA LEU A 14 -22.52 -21.39 -2.87
C LEU A 14 -21.05 -21.36 -2.43
N LEU A 15 -20.50 -20.19 -2.13
CA LEU A 15 -19.12 -20.01 -1.62
C LEU A 15 -18.96 -20.62 -0.20
N GLN A 16 -20.02 -20.72 0.58
CA GLN A 16 -19.98 -21.38 1.89
C GLN A 16 -19.96 -22.92 1.80
N ALA A 17 -20.45 -23.50 0.71
CA ALA A 17 -20.56 -24.94 0.53
C ALA A 17 -19.29 -25.61 -0.03
N ALA A 18 -18.43 -24.86 -0.73
CA ALA A 18 -17.22 -25.38 -1.40
C ALA A 18 -16.00 -25.42 -0.47
N ALA A 19 -16.04 -26.19 0.60
CA ALA A 19 -14.98 -26.25 1.60
C ALA A 19 -13.99 -27.40 1.31
N VAL A 20 -13.09 -27.25 0.35
CA VAL A 20 -11.94 -28.14 0.14
C VAL A 20 -10.80 -27.74 1.09
N ARG A 21 -10.11 -28.72 1.71
CA ARG A 21 -8.90 -28.46 2.51
C ARG A 21 -7.74 -28.17 1.55
N LEU A 22 -7.53 -26.92 1.24
CA LEU A 22 -6.30 -26.42 0.58
C LEU A 22 -5.33 -25.99 1.67
N GLU A 23 -4.21 -26.69 1.79
CA GLU A 23 -3.09 -26.31 2.67
C GLU A 23 -2.08 -25.49 1.87
N ALA A 24 -2.41 -24.23 1.62
CA ALA A 24 -1.45 -23.29 1.06
C ALA A 24 -0.95 -22.37 2.17
N ILE A 25 0.38 -22.28 2.35
CA ILE A 25 1.02 -21.50 3.41
C ILE A 25 1.96 -20.49 2.74
N PRO A 26 1.75 -19.15 2.94
CA PRO A 26 2.64 -18.10 2.42
C PRO A 26 4.10 -18.27 2.85
N ALA A 27 5.02 -17.68 2.07
CA ALA A 27 6.47 -17.90 2.19
C ALA A 27 7.04 -17.78 3.60
N PHE A 28 6.72 -16.70 4.31
CA PHE A 28 7.23 -16.46 5.68
C PHE A 28 6.63 -17.44 6.68
N ALA A 29 5.35 -17.78 6.54
CA ALA A 29 4.69 -18.75 7.39
C ALA A 29 5.31 -20.15 7.23
N ARG A 30 5.71 -20.55 6.00
CA ARG A 30 6.45 -21.77 5.75
C ARG A 30 7.83 -21.74 6.38
N LYS A 31 8.59 -20.67 6.11
CA LYS A 31 9.97 -20.51 6.58
C LYS A 31 10.08 -20.62 8.10
N TYR A 32 9.17 -19.99 8.83
CA TYR A 32 9.20 -19.91 10.30
C TYR A 32 8.20 -20.82 11.00
N GLN A 33 7.40 -21.59 10.24
CA GLN A 33 6.32 -22.45 10.77
C GLN A 33 5.30 -21.69 11.63
N MET A 34 4.98 -20.46 11.22
CA MET A 34 4.06 -19.57 11.92
C MET A 34 2.71 -19.52 11.21
N THR A 35 1.69 -19.08 11.96
CA THR A 35 0.36 -18.81 11.37
C THR A 35 0.31 -17.39 10.82
N CYS A 36 -0.56 -17.12 9.83
CA CYS A 36 -0.78 -15.76 9.31
C CYS A 36 -1.18 -14.76 10.41
N LYS A 37 -1.87 -15.21 11.45
CA LYS A 37 -2.28 -14.38 12.59
C LYS A 37 -1.12 -13.88 13.45
N THR A 38 0.07 -14.45 13.31
CA THR A 38 1.25 -13.96 14.02
C THR A 38 1.59 -12.54 13.58
N CYS A 39 1.51 -12.27 12.27
CA CYS A 39 1.85 -11.00 11.68
C CYS A 39 0.63 -10.15 11.24
N HIS A 40 -0.53 -10.78 11.00
CA HIS A 40 -1.70 -10.12 10.42
C HIS A 40 -2.94 -10.16 11.32
N SER A 41 -3.70 -9.04 11.36
CA SER A 41 -4.99 -8.99 12.03
C SER A 41 -5.89 -7.88 11.47
N PRO A 42 -6.87 -8.22 10.62
CA PRO A 42 -6.96 -9.41 9.76
C PRO A 42 -5.99 -9.31 8.58
N PHE A 43 -5.70 -10.44 7.93
CA PHE A 43 -4.91 -10.40 6.70
C PHE A 43 -5.60 -9.54 5.62
N PRO A 44 -4.87 -8.66 4.85
CA PRO A 44 -3.41 -8.48 4.83
C PRO A 44 -2.86 -7.47 5.86
N LYS A 45 -3.68 -6.76 6.63
CA LYS A 45 -3.23 -5.75 7.59
C LYS A 45 -2.20 -6.34 8.56
N LEU A 46 -1.07 -5.67 8.75
CA LEU A 46 -0.07 -6.06 9.73
C LEU A 46 -0.50 -5.64 11.17
N LYS A 47 0.00 -6.38 12.13
CA LYS A 47 0.07 -6.01 13.55
C LYS A 47 1.48 -5.49 13.85
N ASP A 48 1.68 -4.90 15.01
CA ASP A 48 2.99 -4.39 15.47
C ASP A 48 4.09 -5.44 15.28
N TYR A 49 3.87 -6.69 15.68
CA TYR A 49 4.82 -7.78 15.44
C TYR A 49 5.10 -8.02 13.94
N GLY A 50 4.12 -7.86 13.08
CA GLY A 50 4.29 -8.03 11.63
C GLY A 50 5.06 -6.87 11.01
N GLU A 51 4.86 -5.67 11.51
CA GLU A 51 5.61 -4.47 11.13
C GLU A 51 7.08 -4.57 11.59
N GLU A 52 7.30 -4.96 12.85
CA GLU A 52 8.65 -5.21 13.38
C GLU A 52 9.38 -6.32 12.58
N PHE A 53 8.69 -7.42 12.27
CA PHE A 53 9.26 -8.49 11.46
C PHE A 53 9.67 -8.02 10.05
N ALA A 54 8.85 -7.18 9.41
CA ALA A 54 9.17 -6.61 8.10
C ALA A 54 10.33 -5.60 8.20
N GLY A 55 10.31 -4.72 9.20
CA GLY A 55 11.39 -3.77 9.49
C GLY A 55 12.74 -4.45 9.78
N ASN A 56 12.73 -5.59 10.46
CA ASN A 56 13.94 -6.39 10.74
C ASN A 56 14.40 -7.26 9.54
N GLY A 57 14.04 -6.92 8.30
CA GLY A 57 14.47 -7.63 7.10
C GLY A 57 13.89 -9.04 6.97
N PHE A 58 12.68 -9.26 7.49
CA PHE A 58 12.00 -10.55 7.48
C PHE A 58 12.73 -11.66 8.23
N VAL A 59 13.43 -11.29 9.28
CA VAL A 59 14.13 -12.16 10.22
C VAL A 59 13.49 -12.05 11.60
N ILE A 60 13.33 -13.17 12.29
CA ILE A 60 12.93 -13.15 13.70
C ILE A 60 14.15 -12.71 14.51
N LYS A 61 14.01 -11.65 15.28
CA LYS A 61 15.05 -11.18 16.20
C LYS A 61 15.52 -12.34 17.09
N ASP A 62 16.82 -12.47 17.27
CA ASP A 62 17.49 -13.53 18.03
C ASP A 62 17.38 -14.97 17.47
N LYS A 63 16.84 -15.14 16.25
CA LYS A 63 16.86 -16.42 15.55
C LYS A 63 17.83 -16.39 14.38
N ASP A 64 18.70 -17.40 14.33
CA ASP A 64 19.71 -17.51 13.30
C ASP A 64 19.14 -17.49 11.90
N ALA A 65 19.36 -16.39 11.19
CA ALA A 65 19.22 -16.37 9.74
C ALA A 65 20.14 -17.43 9.04
N PRO A 66 21.35 -17.73 9.54
CA PRO A 66 22.28 -18.68 8.90
C PRO A 66 21.74 -20.05 8.56
N ARG A 67 20.83 -20.60 9.33
CA ARG A 67 20.25 -21.94 9.02
C ARG A 67 19.49 -22.00 7.68
N TYR A 68 19.22 -20.85 7.07
CA TYR A 68 18.54 -20.75 5.77
C TYR A 68 19.49 -20.53 4.59
N TYR A 69 20.79 -20.42 4.86
CA TYR A 69 21.81 -20.31 3.83
C TYR A 69 22.47 -21.67 3.57
N VAL A 70 22.92 -21.84 2.35
CA VAL A 70 23.79 -22.95 1.98
C VAL A 70 25.23 -22.46 2.17
N ASP A 71 25.98 -23.16 3.01
CA ASP A 71 27.42 -22.95 3.09
C ASP A 71 28.07 -23.56 1.82
N THR A 72 28.65 -22.69 1.02
CA THR A 72 29.30 -23.07 -0.23
C THR A 72 30.80 -23.23 -0.09
N GLY A 73 31.36 -22.91 1.09
CA GLY A 73 32.80 -22.80 1.30
C GLY A 73 33.45 -21.60 0.62
N ASP A 74 32.64 -20.66 0.13
CA ASP A 74 33.04 -19.37 -0.46
C ASP A 74 32.49 -18.23 0.39
N ASP A 75 33.36 -17.48 1.04
CA ASP A 75 33.01 -16.37 1.94
C ASP A 75 32.27 -15.22 1.22
N PHE A 76 32.36 -15.17 -0.11
CA PHE A 76 31.70 -14.16 -0.94
C PHE A 76 30.38 -14.64 -1.56
N LEU A 77 30.00 -15.90 -1.37
CA LEU A 77 28.79 -16.48 -1.93
C LEU A 77 27.81 -16.94 -0.83
N SER A 78 26.71 -16.24 -0.72
CA SER A 78 25.58 -16.62 0.14
C SER A 78 24.40 -17.10 -0.72
N LEU A 79 23.98 -18.34 -0.56
CA LEU A 79 22.84 -18.90 -1.26
C LEU A 79 21.67 -19.14 -0.29
N LEU A 80 20.50 -18.67 -0.65
CA LEU A 80 19.28 -19.00 0.08
C LEU A 80 18.93 -20.46 -0.12
N ARG A 81 18.69 -21.19 0.96
CA ARG A 81 18.29 -22.60 0.91
C ARG A 81 16.92 -22.78 0.27
N ASP A 82 15.97 -21.91 0.63
CA ASP A 82 14.60 -21.94 0.14
C ASP A 82 14.20 -20.54 -0.31
N LEU A 83 13.83 -20.41 -1.58
CA LEU A 83 13.35 -19.12 -2.10
C LEU A 83 11.96 -18.82 -1.52
N PRO A 84 11.82 -17.76 -0.71
CA PRO A 84 10.57 -17.42 -0.03
C PRO A 84 9.60 -16.74 -1.00
N ILE A 85 8.94 -17.53 -1.86
CA ILE A 85 7.91 -17.03 -2.80
C ILE A 85 6.52 -17.24 -2.21
N ALA A 86 5.68 -16.22 -2.35
CA ALA A 86 4.24 -16.29 -2.11
C ALA A 86 3.46 -15.72 -3.29
N LEU A 87 2.25 -16.21 -3.45
CA LEU A 87 1.30 -15.76 -4.46
C LEU A 87 0.07 -15.17 -3.79
N ARG A 88 -0.47 -14.10 -4.37
CA ARG A 88 -1.79 -13.56 -4.00
C ARG A 88 -2.65 -13.48 -5.24
N LEU A 89 -3.85 -14.04 -5.15
CA LEU A 89 -4.85 -14.02 -6.21
C LEU A 89 -6.13 -13.39 -5.66
N GLU A 90 -6.67 -12.45 -6.42
CA GLU A 90 -7.95 -11.81 -6.15
C GLU A 90 -8.87 -11.88 -7.36
N GLY A 91 -10.14 -12.13 -7.10
CA GLY A 91 -11.16 -12.10 -8.13
C GLY A 91 -12.47 -11.58 -7.54
N PHE A 92 -13.16 -10.75 -8.33
CA PHE A 92 -14.39 -10.09 -7.91
C PHE A 92 -15.47 -10.20 -8.98
N VAL A 93 -16.71 -10.08 -8.54
CA VAL A 93 -17.85 -9.67 -9.33
C VAL A 93 -18.19 -8.26 -8.91
N THR A 94 -18.15 -7.32 -9.84
CA THR A 94 -18.39 -5.90 -9.56
C THR A 94 -19.64 -5.40 -10.25
N TYR A 95 -20.36 -4.52 -9.60
CA TYR A 95 -21.43 -3.74 -10.18
C TYR A 95 -21.11 -2.26 -10.01
N ASN A 96 -21.19 -1.48 -11.08
CA ASN A 96 -20.97 -0.04 -11.05
C ASN A 96 -21.97 0.65 -11.97
N ASN A 97 -22.84 1.47 -11.43
CA ASN A 97 -23.87 2.16 -12.20
C ASN A 97 -23.36 3.42 -12.94
N ALA A 98 -22.10 3.82 -12.75
CA ALA A 98 -21.46 4.81 -13.61
C ALA A 98 -21.14 4.25 -15.00
N ASN A 99 -20.97 2.94 -15.13
CA ASN A 99 -20.60 2.28 -16.37
C ASN A 99 -21.86 1.76 -17.11
N SER A 100 -21.84 1.85 -18.45
CA SER A 100 -22.93 1.33 -19.27
C SER A 100 -23.11 -0.19 -19.13
N GLN A 101 -22.04 -0.93 -18.86
CA GLN A 101 -22.06 -2.39 -18.70
C GLN A 101 -22.37 -2.85 -17.26
N GLN A 102 -22.50 -1.98 -16.31
CA GLN A 102 -22.89 -2.15 -14.90
C GLN A 102 -22.31 -3.37 -14.15
N LEU A 103 -22.40 -4.58 -14.70
CA LEU A 103 -21.94 -5.84 -14.09
C LEU A 103 -20.69 -6.36 -14.82
N ASP A 104 -19.65 -6.69 -14.06
CA ASP A 104 -18.40 -7.21 -14.60
C ASP A 104 -17.84 -8.35 -13.74
N PHE A 105 -17.20 -9.34 -14.39
CA PHE A 105 -16.46 -10.43 -13.77
C PHE A 105 -14.96 -10.07 -13.79
N THR A 106 -14.54 -9.32 -12.81
CA THR A 106 -13.14 -8.86 -12.65
C THR A 106 -12.30 -9.97 -12.00
N SER A 107 -12.03 -11.03 -12.76
CA SER A 107 -11.23 -12.16 -12.28
C SER A 107 -10.38 -12.75 -13.41
N PRO A 108 -9.04 -12.81 -13.27
CA PRO A 108 -8.27 -12.33 -12.12
C PRO A 108 -8.25 -10.80 -12.05
N TYR A 109 -8.62 -10.23 -10.90
CA TYR A 109 -8.45 -8.80 -10.63
C TYR A 109 -7.00 -8.48 -10.32
N LEU A 110 -6.37 -9.36 -9.54
CA LEU A 110 -4.99 -9.25 -9.13
C LEU A 110 -4.36 -10.64 -9.07
N LEU A 111 -3.22 -10.81 -9.71
CA LEU A 111 -2.30 -11.92 -9.53
C LEU A 111 -0.91 -11.38 -9.25
N LYS A 112 -0.43 -11.57 -8.02
CA LYS A 112 0.80 -10.99 -7.53
C LYS A 112 1.73 -12.05 -7.00
N PHE A 113 3.01 -11.94 -7.36
CA PHE A 113 4.12 -12.67 -6.75
C PHE A 113 4.84 -11.75 -5.78
N LEU A 114 5.22 -12.27 -4.63
CA LEU A 114 6.05 -11.57 -3.68
C LEU A 114 7.17 -12.48 -3.18
N SER A 115 8.31 -11.87 -2.91
CA SER A 115 9.45 -12.51 -2.26
C SER A 115 10.15 -11.50 -1.36
N GLY A 116 10.66 -11.98 -0.25
CA GLY A 116 11.43 -11.18 0.67
C GLY A 116 12.18 -12.06 1.67
N GLY A 117 13.26 -11.54 2.19
CA GLY A 117 14.07 -12.27 3.16
C GLY A 117 15.49 -11.74 3.28
N ALA A 118 16.19 -12.21 4.28
CA ALA A 118 17.57 -11.84 4.50
C ALA A 118 18.50 -12.43 3.42
N ILE A 119 19.39 -11.61 2.89
CA ILE A 119 20.53 -12.00 2.05
C ILE A 119 21.73 -12.34 2.94
N THR A 120 21.95 -11.52 3.98
CA THR A 120 22.92 -11.72 5.06
C THR A 120 22.29 -11.35 6.39
N LYS A 121 23.04 -11.33 7.48
CA LYS A 121 22.53 -11.00 8.81
C LYS A 121 21.78 -9.66 8.86
N ASN A 122 22.32 -8.64 8.19
CA ASN A 122 21.82 -7.26 8.25
C ASN A 122 21.41 -6.71 6.86
N ILE A 123 21.36 -7.57 5.84
CA ILE A 123 20.95 -7.17 4.49
C ILE A 123 19.79 -8.05 4.07
N ALA A 124 18.69 -7.42 3.70
CA ALA A 124 17.50 -8.10 3.22
C ALA A 124 17.05 -7.52 1.88
N TYR A 125 16.17 -8.24 1.23
CA TYR A 125 15.50 -7.78 0.02
C TYR A 125 13.99 -7.97 0.16
N TYR A 126 13.26 -7.18 -0.58
CA TYR A 126 11.83 -7.37 -0.80
C TYR A 126 11.48 -6.94 -2.20
N PHE A 127 10.65 -7.73 -2.86
CA PHE A 127 10.01 -7.31 -4.10
C PHE A 127 8.66 -7.97 -4.27
N TYR A 128 7.77 -7.32 -5.02
CA TYR A 128 6.63 -7.98 -5.60
C TYR A 128 6.36 -7.52 -7.02
N PHE A 129 5.77 -8.43 -7.77
CA PHE A 129 5.48 -8.27 -9.17
C PHE A 129 4.02 -8.64 -9.44
N PHE A 130 3.32 -7.79 -10.16
CA PHE A 130 1.98 -8.06 -10.64
C PHE A 130 2.03 -8.69 -12.03
N PHE A 131 1.63 -9.94 -12.14
CA PHE A 131 1.35 -10.59 -13.41
C PHE A 131 0.03 -10.11 -14.01
N SER A 132 -0.94 -9.76 -13.17
CA SER A 132 -2.16 -9.11 -13.58
C SER A 132 -2.62 -8.18 -12.47
N GLU A 133 -2.91 -6.95 -12.84
CA GLU A 133 -3.70 -6.02 -12.06
C GLU A 133 -4.72 -5.38 -13.01
N ARG A 134 -6.02 -5.57 -12.71
CA ARG A 134 -7.12 -5.03 -13.52
C ARG A 134 -7.07 -5.42 -15.02
N GLY A 135 -6.52 -6.60 -15.32
CA GLY A 135 -6.41 -7.13 -16.68
C GLY A 135 -5.12 -6.77 -17.42
N GLU A 136 -4.23 -6.01 -16.83
CA GLU A 136 -2.94 -5.62 -17.40
C GLU A 136 -1.78 -6.19 -16.60
N VAL A 137 -0.61 -6.34 -17.23
CA VAL A 137 0.64 -6.65 -16.54
C VAL A 137 1.18 -5.35 -15.97
N ALA A 138 0.99 -5.13 -14.68
CA ALA A 138 1.37 -3.89 -14.01
C ALA A 138 2.88 -3.79 -13.70
N GLY A 139 3.60 -4.92 -13.70
CA GLY A 139 5.04 -4.93 -13.46
C GLY A 139 5.42 -4.93 -11.98
N ILE A 140 6.58 -4.32 -11.68
CA ILE A 140 7.15 -4.29 -10.33
C ILE A 140 6.68 -3.01 -9.64
N GLU A 141 6.12 -3.13 -8.44
CA GLU A 141 5.78 -1.99 -7.59
C GLU A 141 6.82 -1.78 -6.50
N ASP A 142 6.99 -2.73 -5.55
CA ASP A 142 8.11 -2.68 -4.61
C ASP A 142 9.26 -3.54 -5.11
N ALA A 143 10.48 -3.02 -5.05
CA ALA A 143 11.70 -3.77 -5.28
C ALA A 143 12.88 -3.01 -4.64
N PHE A 144 13.30 -3.42 -3.47
CA PHE A 144 14.37 -2.76 -2.76
C PHE A 144 15.26 -3.73 -1.99
N ILE A 145 16.47 -3.26 -1.70
CA ILE A 145 17.39 -3.87 -0.75
C ILE A 145 17.39 -2.99 0.50
N MET A 146 17.34 -3.62 1.65
CA MET A 146 17.41 -2.93 2.93
C MET A 146 18.66 -3.38 3.71
N PHE A 147 19.27 -2.43 4.39
CA PHE A 147 20.41 -2.62 5.28
C PHE A 147 19.96 -2.24 6.69
N ASN A 148 19.83 -3.24 7.54
CA ASN A 148 19.32 -3.08 8.88
C ASN A 148 20.43 -2.84 9.89
N ASP A 149 20.07 -2.18 10.99
CA ASP A 149 20.95 -1.95 12.15
C ASP A 149 22.30 -1.31 11.77
N LEU A 150 22.27 -0.29 10.90
CA LEU A 150 23.51 0.38 10.49
C LEU A 150 24.27 0.92 11.69
N PHE A 151 25.58 0.67 11.71
CA PHE A 151 26.48 1.08 12.78
C PHE A 151 26.11 0.53 14.17
N GLY A 152 25.30 -0.55 14.24
CA GLY A 152 24.80 -1.12 15.48
C GLY A 152 23.76 -0.27 16.19
N SER A 153 23.03 0.54 15.44
CA SER A 153 21.91 1.37 15.88
C SER A 153 20.62 0.95 15.17
N ASP A 154 19.46 1.42 15.59
CA ASP A 154 18.17 1.18 14.92
C ASP A 154 18.01 2.00 13.62
N LEU A 155 19.12 2.34 12.97
CA LEU A 155 19.12 3.03 11.67
C LEU A 155 19.10 2.01 10.54
N ASP A 156 18.06 2.06 9.73
CA ASP A 156 17.94 1.26 8.53
C ASP A 156 18.05 2.12 7.27
N PHE A 157 18.55 1.53 6.21
CA PHE A 157 18.71 2.14 4.90
C PHE A 157 18.10 1.25 3.83
N TYR A 158 17.29 1.85 2.97
CA TYR A 158 16.64 1.18 1.84
C TYR A 158 17.07 1.84 0.54
N ILE A 159 17.28 1.04 -0.50
CA ILE A 159 17.56 1.52 -1.86
C ILE A 159 16.75 0.72 -2.86
N GLY A 160 16.04 1.41 -3.73
CA GLY A 160 15.23 0.77 -4.77
C GLY A 160 13.95 1.53 -5.11
N GLN A 161 12.92 0.79 -5.38
CA GLN A 161 11.57 1.25 -5.68
C GLN A 161 10.64 0.84 -4.54
N PHE A 162 9.90 1.79 -3.99
CA PHE A 162 9.02 1.55 -2.85
C PHE A 162 7.83 2.52 -2.83
N GLN A 163 6.84 2.20 -2.03
CA GLN A 163 5.66 3.04 -1.86
C GLN A 163 5.98 4.23 -0.94
N VAL A 164 5.88 5.45 -1.47
CA VAL A 164 6.18 6.71 -0.75
C VAL A 164 5.27 6.91 0.48
N SER A 165 4.05 6.37 0.45
CA SER A 165 3.13 6.42 1.60
C SER A 165 3.30 5.28 2.61
N ASP A 166 4.28 4.39 2.44
CA ASP A 166 4.52 3.28 3.39
C ASP A 166 4.73 3.74 4.83
N PRO A 167 5.47 4.83 5.08
CA PRO A 167 5.59 5.34 6.44
C PRO A 167 4.28 5.89 7.02
N LEU A 168 3.29 6.22 6.20
CA LEU A 168 1.95 6.69 6.60
C LEU A 168 1.01 5.50 6.81
N PHE A 169 0.19 5.21 5.79
CA PHE A 169 -0.68 4.04 5.74
C PHE A 169 -0.39 3.23 4.49
N LYS A 170 0.01 1.98 4.67
CA LYS A 170 0.39 1.08 3.56
C LYS A 170 -0.83 0.72 2.72
N ARG A 171 -0.92 1.31 1.52
CA ARG A 171 -2.01 1.03 0.57
C ARG A 171 -2.12 -0.45 0.24
N GLU A 172 -0.98 -1.12 0.13
CA GLU A 172 -0.87 -2.54 -0.19
C GLU A 172 -1.54 -3.44 0.87
N LEU A 173 -1.55 -2.98 2.12
CA LEU A 173 -2.09 -3.71 3.27
C LEU A 173 -3.53 -3.31 3.63
N ARG A 174 -4.16 -2.42 2.85
CA ARG A 174 -5.55 -2.01 3.10
C ARG A 174 -6.50 -3.19 3.03
N LEU A 175 -7.57 -3.10 3.78
CA LEU A 175 -8.59 -4.14 3.87
C LEU A 175 -9.70 -3.99 2.83
N SER A 176 -9.93 -2.78 2.34
CA SER A 176 -10.97 -2.42 1.38
C SER A 176 -10.54 -2.66 -0.07
N PHE A 177 -11.51 -2.83 -0.96
CA PHE A 177 -11.31 -2.75 -2.40
C PHE A 177 -11.11 -1.28 -2.82
N GLU A 178 -11.83 -0.35 -2.18
CA GLU A 178 -11.61 1.10 -2.33
C GLU A 178 -10.23 1.49 -1.79
N ASP A 179 -9.56 2.41 -2.48
CA ASP A 179 -8.21 2.87 -2.18
C ASP A 179 -8.22 4.21 -1.42
N TYR A 180 -7.08 4.59 -0.83
CA TYR A 180 -6.84 5.90 -0.24
C TYR A 180 -6.53 6.91 -1.35
N GLN A 181 -7.57 7.60 -1.83
CA GLN A 181 -7.49 8.39 -3.07
C GLN A 181 -6.53 9.57 -3.00
N ILE A 182 -6.34 10.17 -1.82
CA ILE A 182 -5.44 11.32 -1.66
C ILE A 182 -3.98 11.00 -2.02
N TYR A 183 -3.54 9.75 -1.86
CA TYR A 183 -2.17 9.34 -2.19
C TYR A 183 -1.90 9.29 -3.69
N LYS A 184 -2.95 9.21 -4.51
CA LYS A 184 -2.87 9.20 -5.98
C LYS A 184 -2.99 10.61 -6.57
N ALA A 185 -3.37 11.59 -5.78
CA ALA A 185 -3.67 12.93 -6.27
C ALA A 185 -2.41 13.61 -6.82
N ALA A 186 -2.38 13.81 -8.13
CA ALA A 186 -1.35 14.53 -8.85
C ALA A 186 -2.03 15.49 -9.83
N PRO A 187 -1.97 16.82 -9.62
CA PRO A 187 -2.62 17.78 -10.50
C PRO A 187 -1.88 17.92 -11.84
N GLY A 188 -2.63 18.17 -12.91
CA GLY A 188 -2.13 18.38 -14.25
C GLY A 188 -1.29 17.20 -14.76
N ASP A 189 -0.09 17.51 -15.24
CA ASP A 189 0.88 16.56 -15.79
C ASP A 189 1.97 16.14 -14.78
N SER A 190 1.84 16.55 -13.50
CA SER A 190 2.77 16.17 -12.44
C SER A 190 2.75 14.66 -12.23
N GLN A 191 3.93 14.05 -12.16
CA GLN A 191 4.10 12.62 -11.92
C GLN A 191 4.32 12.30 -10.43
N ALA A 192 4.74 13.29 -9.64
CA ALA A 192 4.97 13.11 -8.22
C ALA A 192 3.66 12.89 -7.47
N ASN A 193 3.57 11.77 -6.78
CA ASN A 193 2.45 11.43 -5.90
C ASN A 193 2.95 10.53 -4.76
N LEU A 194 2.08 10.10 -3.86
CA LEU A 194 2.46 9.24 -2.73
C LEU A 194 2.22 7.74 -2.98
N THR A 195 2.15 7.31 -4.25
CA THR A 195 2.04 5.89 -4.57
C THR A 195 3.41 5.23 -4.52
N TYR A 196 4.12 5.18 -5.63
CA TYR A 196 5.42 4.54 -5.74
C TYR A 196 6.43 5.46 -6.39
N ASP A 197 7.69 5.37 -5.94
CA ASP A 197 8.80 6.06 -6.57
C ASP A 197 10.11 5.27 -6.39
N ARG A 198 11.15 5.69 -7.05
CA ARG A 198 12.51 5.16 -6.92
C ARG A 198 13.36 6.12 -6.10
N GLY A 199 14.12 5.55 -5.19
CA GLY A 199 14.94 6.38 -4.32
C GLY A 199 15.68 5.60 -3.24
N ILE A 200 16.01 6.34 -2.21
CA ILE A 200 16.57 5.82 -0.97
C ILE A 200 15.71 6.29 0.22
N MET A 201 15.63 5.45 1.23
CA MET A 201 14.90 5.75 2.45
C MET A 201 15.76 5.40 3.66
N PHE A 202 15.70 6.23 4.67
CA PHE A 202 16.26 5.99 5.99
C PHE A 202 15.14 5.94 7.01
N THR A 203 15.17 4.95 7.89
CA THR A 203 14.25 4.87 9.03
C THR A 203 15.06 4.79 10.31
N TYR A 204 14.58 5.42 11.36
CA TYR A 204 15.24 5.43 12.67
C TYR A 204 14.22 5.41 13.78
N GLY A 205 14.27 4.37 14.62
CA GLY A 205 13.46 4.24 15.83
C GLY A 205 14.18 4.82 17.05
N LEU A 206 13.53 5.75 17.73
CA LEU A 206 14.02 6.31 18.98
C LEU A 206 13.50 5.51 20.20
N PRO A 207 14.26 5.41 21.29
CA PRO A 207 13.79 4.76 22.52
C PRO A 207 12.53 5.39 23.13
N SER A 208 12.14 6.57 22.68
CA SER A 208 10.89 7.26 23.04
C SER A 208 9.66 6.75 22.33
N ASN A 209 9.75 5.68 21.52
CA ASN A 209 8.73 5.20 20.59
C ASN A 209 8.37 6.27 19.54
N THR A 210 9.37 6.98 19.07
CA THR A 210 9.27 7.94 17.98
C THR A 210 10.01 7.38 16.79
N ASP A 211 9.32 7.26 15.64
CA ASP A 211 9.91 6.83 14.39
C ASP A 211 10.15 8.04 13.48
N ILE A 212 11.30 8.06 12.86
CA ILE A 212 11.69 9.08 11.89
C ILE A 212 11.97 8.38 10.57
N THR A 213 11.38 8.88 9.48
CA THR A 213 11.66 8.42 8.13
C THR A 213 12.06 9.59 7.25
N VAL A 214 13.07 9.39 6.43
CA VAL A 214 13.55 10.35 5.42
C VAL A 214 13.67 9.63 4.09
N GLU A 215 13.05 10.16 3.05
CA GLU A 215 13.13 9.61 1.70
C GLU A 215 13.73 10.64 0.74
N ILE A 216 14.60 10.18 -0.15
CA ILE A 216 15.15 10.95 -1.27
C ILE A 216 14.72 10.24 -2.55
N LEU A 217 13.88 10.89 -3.34
CA LEU A 217 13.10 10.29 -4.42
C LEU A 217 13.46 10.92 -5.77
N ASN A 218 13.25 10.17 -6.85
CA ASN A 218 13.32 10.74 -8.19
C ASN A 218 12.20 11.75 -8.43
N GLY A 219 10.99 11.50 -7.94
CA GLY A 219 9.82 12.37 -8.14
C GLY A 219 9.04 12.06 -9.43
N THR A 220 9.40 11.00 -10.15
CA THR A 220 8.83 10.63 -11.45
C THR A 220 8.04 9.33 -11.44
N GLY A 221 7.80 8.78 -10.25
CA GLY A 221 7.09 7.51 -10.07
C GLY A 221 7.87 6.31 -10.62
N ILE A 222 7.14 5.30 -11.10
CA ILE A 222 7.70 4.02 -11.54
C ILE A 222 7.64 3.78 -13.05
N GLY A 223 7.53 4.85 -13.85
CA GLY A 223 7.53 4.77 -15.31
C GLY A 223 8.76 4.05 -15.89
N GLU A 224 8.71 3.73 -17.16
CA GLU A 224 9.81 3.12 -17.89
C GLU A 224 11.00 4.07 -17.99
N ALA A 225 12.22 3.51 -18.15
CA ALA A 225 13.39 4.29 -18.40
C ALA A 225 13.32 4.95 -19.80
N ASN A 226 13.87 6.15 -19.92
CA ASN A 226 14.03 6.83 -21.19
C ASN A 226 15.04 6.10 -22.12
N PRO A 227 15.17 6.47 -23.38
CA PRO A 227 16.12 5.83 -24.30
C PRO A 227 17.58 5.85 -23.84
N LEU A 228 17.96 6.78 -22.94
CA LEU A 228 19.27 6.83 -22.30
C LEU A 228 19.39 5.93 -21.06
N ARG A 229 18.34 5.14 -20.77
CA ARG A 229 18.23 4.26 -19.59
C ARG A 229 18.16 4.97 -18.24
N ASN A 230 17.75 6.23 -18.24
CA ASN A 230 17.46 6.97 -17.01
C ASN A 230 15.99 6.83 -16.66
N PHE A 231 15.71 6.54 -15.40
CA PHE A 231 14.34 6.53 -14.85
C PHE A 231 13.85 7.93 -14.50
N ASP A 232 14.79 8.83 -14.19
CA ASP A 232 14.48 10.21 -13.87
C ASP A 232 14.46 11.05 -15.16
N SER A 233 13.45 11.90 -15.29
CA SER A 233 13.27 12.78 -16.44
C SER A 233 13.98 14.14 -16.27
N ASP A 234 14.46 14.45 -15.06
CA ASP A 234 15.13 15.72 -14.77
C ASP A 234 16.32 15.54 -13.78
N LYS A 235 16.89 16.63 -13.28
CA LYS A 235 18.05 16.62 -12.39
C LYS A 235 17.71 16.79 -10.91
N TYR A 236 16.45 17.04 -10.59
CA TYR A 236 16.02 17.31 -9.21
C TYR A 236 15.72 16.03 -8.47
N LYS A 237 15.83 16.08 -7.14
CA LYS A 237 15.40 15.01 -6.25
C LYS A 237 14.40 15.58 -5.27
N ASN A 238 13.37 14.82 -5.02
CA ASN A 238 12.32 15.16 -4.08
C ASN A 238 12.65 14.57 -2.70
N LEU A 239 12.24 15.26 -1.66
CA LEU A 239 12.50 14.87 -0.27
C LEU A 239 11.17 14.63 0.44
N ALA A 240 11.04 13.51 1.12
CA ALA A 240 9.95 13.26 2.04
C ALA A 240 10.51 13.04 3.46
N PHE A 241 9.77 13.50 4.44
CA PHE A 241 10.12 13.41 5.84
C PHE A 241 8.88 13.07 6.66
N ARG A 242 8.99 12.10 7.55
CA ARG A 242 7.92 11.73 8.48
C ARG A 242 8.47 11.60 9.89
N VAL A 243 7.66 12.02 10.85
CA VAL A 243 7.82 11.70 12.27
C VAL A 243 6.51 11.11 12.77
N SER A 244 6.57 10.00 13.46
CA SER A 244 5.42 9.44 14.19
C SER A 244 5.79 9.13 15.63
N GLN A 245 4.81 9.25 16.51
CA GLN A 245 4.95 9.04 17.95
C GLN A 245 3.88 8.09 18.44
N ASP A 246 4.30 6.97 19.01
CA ASP A 246 3.42 6.07 19.74
C ASP A 246 3.23 6.56 21.17
N MET A 247 2.00 6.66 21.60
CA MET A 247 1.60 7.05 22.96
C MET A 247 0.88 5.86 23.61
N GLY A 248 1.67 4.90 24.09
CA GLY A 248 1.21 3.60 24.53
C GLY A 248 0.66 2.77 23.36
N ASP A 249 -0.12 1.72 23.67
CA ASP A 249 -0.63 0.77 22.67
C ASP A 249 -1.90 1.28 21.95
N ALA A 250 -2.42 2.43 22.33
CA ALA A 250 -3.73 2.90 21.87
C ALA A 250 -3.66 4.06 20.89
N PHE A 251 -2.60 4.84 20.87
CA PHE A 251 -2.54 6.07 20.08
C PHE A 251 -1.22 6.20 19.34
N ARG A 252 -1.30 6.52 18.06
CA ARG A 252 -0.18 6.97 17.22
C ARG A 252 -0.56 8.29 16.57
N LEU A 253 0.35 9.26 16.60
CA LEU A 253 0.22 10.51 15.85
C LEU A 253 1.41 10.65 14.91
N GLY A 254 1.16 11.19 13.71
CA GLY A 254 2.20 11.40 12.73
C GLY A 254 2.09 12.75 12.02
N GLY A 255 3.24 13.24 11.60
CA GLY A 255 3.36 14.39 10.71
C GLY A 255 4.27 14.04 9.53
N PHE A 256 3.92 14.51 8.35
CA PHE A 256 4.64 14.25 7.11
C PHE A 256 4.81 15.54 6.30
N ALA A 257 5.96 15.67 5.67
CA ALA A 257 6.28 16.75 4.74
C ALA A 257 6.95 16.19 3.49
N TYR A 258 6.60 16.74 2.34
CA TYR A 258 7.21 16.43 1.04
C TYR A 258 7.59 17.73 0.35
N LEU A 259 8.81 17.83 -0.17
CA LEU A 259 9.33 18.94 -0.93
C LEU A 259 9.83 18.42 -2.28
N GLY A 260 9.24 18.90 -3.36
CA GLY A 260 9.54 18.39 -4.69
C GLY A 260 9.72 19.48 -5.73
N LYS A 261 10.42 19.09 -6.77
CA LYS A 261 10.53 19.85 -8.01
C LYS A 261 10.65 18.91 -9.19
N GLU A 262 9.82 19.12 -10.19
CA GLU A 262 9.87 18.44 -11.49
C GLU A 262 10.22 19.47 -12.57
N ALA A 263 10.97 19.10 -13.56
CA ALA A 263 11.34 20.00 -14.66
C ALA A 263 11.53 19.25 -15.99
N PRO A 264 10.49 18.58 -16.51
CA PRO A 264 10.54 18.04 -17.86
C PRO A 264 10.74 19.20 -18.84
N ASP A 265 11.61 19.01 -19.84
CA ASP A 265 11.91 20.01 -20.88
C ASP A 265 12.31 21.40 -20.34
N ASN A 266 12.92 21.45 -19.14
CA ASN A 266 13.33 22.66 -18.42
C ASN A 266 12.18 23.60 -17.97
N ILE A 267 10.94 23.19 -18.06
CA ILE A 267 9.80 23.89 -17.48
C ILE A 267 9.55 23.29 -16.10
N SER A 268 9.57 24.10 -15.04
CA SER A 268 9.55 23.56 -13.69
C SER A 268 8.21 23.71 -13.01
N ASN A 269 7.84 22.68 -12.29
CA ASN A 269 6.82 22.69 -11.24
C ASN A 269 7.52 22.47 -9.89
N SER A 270 7.40 23.41 -8.95
CA SER A 270 7.82 23.23 -7.56
C SER A 270 6.60 22.89 -6.73
N MET A 271 6.74 21.91 -5.82
CA MET A 271 5.62 21.45 -5.02
C MET A 271 6.00 21.19 -3.57
N TRP A 272 5.02 21.26 -2.69
CA TRP A 272 5.14 20.77 -1.34
C TRP A 272 3.86 20.07 -0.90
N MET A 273 4.01 19.11 0.02
CA MET A 273 2.88 18.46 0.69
C MET A 273 3.13 18.47 2.19
N LEU A 274 2.06 18.71 2.95
CA LEU A 274 2.05 18.56 4.41
C LEU A 274 0.90 17.67 4.80
N ALA A 275 1.16 16.73 5.68
CA ALA A 275 0.15 15.82 6.17
C ALA A 275 0.23 15.62 7.68
N ALA A 276 -0.91 15.29 8.26
CA ALA A 276 -1.03 14.80 9.62
C ALA A 276 -1.88 13.53 9.63
N ASP A 277 -1.53 12.59 10.47
CA ASP A 277 -2.24 11.33 10.62
C ASP A 277 -2.37 10.92 12.09
N ALA A 278 -3.35 10.09 12.35
CA ALA A 278 -3.58 9.52 13.67
C ALA A 278 -4.16 8.10 13.55
N THR A 279 -3.71 7.21 14.43
CA THR A 279 -4.34 5.91 14.67
C THR A 279 -4.79 5.84 16.13
N VAL A 280 -6.01 5.39 16.34
CA VAL A 280 -6.58 5.12 17.68
C VAL A 280 -7.05 3.68 17.71
N SER A 281 -6.38 2.83 18.52
CA SER A 281 -6.66 1.39 18.64
C SER A 281 -7.22 1.07 20.02
N ILE A 282 -8.55 1.01 20.13
CA ILE A 282 -9.25 0.63 21.36
C ILE A 282 -10.10 -0.60 21.03
N LYS A 283 -9.52 -1.79 21.27
CA LYS A 283 -10.20 -3.06 20.94
C LYS A 283 -11.64 -3.07 21.43
N PRO A 284 -12.62 -3.42 20.60
CA PRO A 284 -12.53 -4.06 19.27
C PRO A 284 -12.47 -3.08 18.08
N LEU A 285 -12.21 -1.80 18.30
CA LEU A 285 -12.22 -0.76 17.29
C LEU A 285 -10.81 -0.24 17.01
N GLU A 286 -10.55 0.09 15.74
CA GLU A 286 -9.41 0.89 15.31
C GLU A 286 -9.90 1.99 14.39
N PHE A 287 -9.37 3.18 14.58
CA PHE A 287 -9.73 4.37 13.82
C PHE A 287 -8.47 5.00 13.26
N ASN A 288 -8.42 5.14 11.93
CA ASN A 288 -7.31 5.74 11.19
C ASN A 288 -7.78 7.02 10.52
N LEU A 289 -6.98 8.06 10.66
CA LEU A 289 -7.23 9.39 10.10
C LEU A 289 -6.01 9.86 9.33
N GLN A 290 -6.23 10.46 8.16
CA GLN A 290 -5.22 11.13 7.37
C GLN A 290 -5.78 12.42 6.79
N TYR A 291 -5.02 13.50 6.92
CA TYR A 291 -5.21 14.75 6.19
C TYR A 291 -3.93 15.11 5.46
N LEU A 292 -4.05 15.60 4.23
CA LEU A 292 -2.95 16.08 3.41
C LEU A 292 -3.35 17.34 2.64
N GLU A 293 -2.45 18.33 2.59
CA GLU A 293 -2.50 19.46 1.70
C GLU A 293 -1.28 19.44 0.78
N ARG A 294 -1.50 19.61 -0.52
CA ARG A 294 -0.49 19.74 -1.57
C ARG A 294 -0.64 21.07 -2.27
N ARG A 295 0.48 21.68 -2.65
CA ARG A 295 0.51 22.85 -3.52
C ARG A 295 1.58 22.69 -4.59
N ASP A 296 1.19 23.03 -5.80
CA ASP A 296 1.99 23.02 -7.01
C ASP A 296 2.02 24.41 -7.61
N ASP A 297 3.20 24.85 -8.09
CA ASP A 297 3.35 26.19 -8.69
C ASP A 297 3.03 26.21 -10.19
N ASN A 298 3.22 25.09 -10.91
CA ASN A 298 2.99 24.96 -12.35
C ASN A 298 2.80 23.50 -12.77
N PRO A 299 1.77 22.79 -12.30
CA PRO A 299 1.60 21.36 -12.56
C PRO A 299 1.26 21.03 -14.03
N PHE A 300 0.85 22.01 -14.83
CA PHE A 300 0.60 21.84 -16.28
C PHE A 300 1.84 22.16 -17.15
N PHE A 301 2.99 22.44 -16.53
CA PHE A 301 4.20 22.80 -17.20
C PHE A 301 4.02 23.86 -18.30
N ALA A 302 3.21 24.88 -17.99
CA ALA A 302 2.97 25.98 -18.89
C ALA A 302 4.28 26.73 -19.15
N ALA A 303 4.63 26.89 -20.43
CA ALA A 303 5.83 27.64 -20.84
C ALA A 303 5.57 29.14 -20.65
N PRO A 304 6.48 29.90 -20.03
CA PRO A 304 6.27 31.32 -19.68
C PRO A 304 5.97 32.26 -20.87
N ASP A 305 6.37 31.87 -22.07
CA ASP A 305 6.13 32.56 -23.32
C ASP A 305 4.78 32.23 -23.97
N LEU A 306 4.11 31.16 -23.55
CA LEU A 306 2.86 30.70 -24.11
C LEU A 306 1.66 30.96 -23.16
N ALA A 307 1.85 30.72 -21.88
CA ALA A 307 0.78 30.89 -20.87
C ALA A 307 1.38 31.17 -19.48
N PRO A 308 0.66 31.89 -18.60
CA PRO A 308 1.08 32.04 -17.21
C PRO A 308 1.00 30.70 -16.48
N ALA A 309 1.94 30.47 -15.57
CA ALA A 309 1.90 29.32 -14.68
C ALA A 309 0.65 29.39 -13.78
N GLU A 310 -0.05 28.28 -13.68
CA GLU A 310 -1.24 28.14 -12.82
C GLU A 310 -0.85 27.39 -11.55
N LYS A 311 -1.11 28.02 -10.40
CA LYS A 311 -0.91 27.38 -9.10
C LYS A 311 -2.13 26.54 -8.76
N VAL A 312 -1.88 25.30 -8.33
CA VAL A 312 -2.93 24.37 -7.94
C VAL A 312 -2.76 23.98 -6.49
N LYS A 313 -3.84 24.06 -5.74
CA LYS A 313 -3.96 23.53 -4.40
C LYS A 313 -4.86 22.30 -4.42
N THR A 314 -4.36 21.21 -3.85
CA THR A 314 -5.10 19.96 -3.64
C THR A 314 -5.05 19.61 -2.16
N ARG A 315 -6.18 19.25 -1.58
CA ARG A 315 -6.28 18.82 -0.18
C ARG A 315 -7.22 17.63 -0.09
N GLY A 316 -7.03 16.83 0.93
CA GLY A 316 -7.88 15.68 1.12
C GLY A 316 -7.40 14.78 2.24
N GLY A 317 -7.98 13.62 2.30
CA GLY A 317 -7.65 12.63 3.29
C GLY A 317 -8.66 11.50 3.34
N PHE A 318 -8.59 10.74 4.40
CA PHE A 318 -9.55 9.70 4.68
C PHE A 318 -9.78 9.53 6.18
N ALA A 319 -10.90 8.92 6.50
CA ALA A 319 -11.21 8.40 7.83
C ALA A 319 -11.64 6.93 7.67
N GLU A 320 -10.95 6.04 8.34
CA GLU A 320 -11.21 4.60 8.33
C GLU A 320 -11.55 4.12 9.73
N LEU A 321 -12.62 3.35 9.85
CA LEU A 321 -13.02 2.67 11.08
C LEU A 321 -13.05 1.17 10.84
N ILE A 322 -12.27 0.43 11.61
CA ILE A 322 -12.19 -1.04 11.55
C ILE A 322 -12.78 -1.62 12.84
N TYR A 323 -13.70 -2.56 12.70
CA TYR A 323 -14.30 -3.29 13.81
C TYR A 323 -13.92 -4.77 13.75
N LEU A 324 -13.21 -5.23 14.78
CA LEU A 324 -12.70 -6.59 14.96
C LEU A 324 -13.34 -7.21 16.22
N PRO A 325 -14.46 -7.91 16.14
CA PRO A 325 -15.27 -8.30 17.31
C PRO A 325 -14.54 -9.16 18.35
N LYS A 326 -13.46 -9.83 17.94
CA LYS A 326 -12.61 -10.65 18.81
C LYS A 326 -11.13 -10.19 18.77
N GLY A 327 -10.90 -8.92 18.44
CA GLY A 327 -9.55 -8.41 18.22
C GLY A 327 -8.80 -9.28 17.20
N ASP A 328 -7.58 -9.63 17.49
CA ASP A 328 -6.71 -10.42 16.60
C ASP A 328 -7.22 -11.84 16.28
N ASP A 329 -8.16 -12.36 17.05
CA ASP A 329 -8.79 -13.65 16.80
C ASP A 329 -10.05 -13.58 15.94
N SER A 330 -10.38 -12.40 15.43
CA SER A 330 -11.56 -12.20 14.60
C SER A 330 -11.45 -12.96 13.28
N ARG A 331 -12.50 -13.70 12.96
CA ARG A 331 -12.65 -14.37 11.66
C ARG A 331 -13.40 -13.53 10.64
N TRP A 332 -13.95 -12.41 11.07
CA TRP A 332 -14.64 -11.45 10.23
C TRP A 332 -14.44 -10.05 10.80
N TYR A 333 -14.61 -9.07 9.96
CA TYR A 333 -14.48 -7.66 10.32
C TYR A 333 -15.43 -6.80 9.49
N LEU A 334 -15.73 -5.63 10.01
CA LEU A 334 -16.37 -4.53 9.30
C LEU A 334 -15.37 -3.40 9.15
N LEU A 335 -15.50 -2.68 8.04
CA LEU A 335 -14.74 -1.48 7.81
C LEU A 335 -15.65 -0.41 7.18
N GLY A 336 -15.54 0.80 7.69
CA GLY A 336 -16.07 2.01 7.09
C GLY A 336 -14.93 2.90 6.63
N LEU A 337 -14.96 3.37 5.38
CA LEU A 337 -13.95 4.28 4.83
C LEU A 337 -14.63 5.49 4.19
N LEU A 338 -14.23 6.68 4.61
CA LEU A 338 -14.58 7.94 3.97
C LEU A 338 -13.35 8.48 3.27
N ASN A 339 -13.41 8.67 1.95
CA ASN A 339 -12.41 9.36 1.16
C ASN A 339 -12.88 10.76 0.79
N TRP A 340 -11.93 11.68 0.75
CA TRP A 340 -12.18 13.04 0.35
C TRP A 340 -10.92 13.63 -0.30
N VAL A 341 -11.11 14.19 -1.52
CA VAL A 341 -10.12 14.99 -2.27
C VAL A 341 -10.84 16.20 -2.84
N ASP A 342 -10.27 17.38 -2.66
CA ASP A 342 -10.74 18.66 -3.15
C ASP A 342 -9.55 19.40 -3.76
N SER A 343 -9.67 19.80 -5.03
CA SER A 343 -8.61 20.41 -5.79
C SER A 343 -9.10 21.61 -6.59
N ASP A 344 -8.23 22.57 -6.83
CA ASP A 344 -8.50 23.63 -7.80
C ASP A 344 -8.71 23.06 -9.22
N THR A 345 -8.21 21.83 -9.46
CA THR A 345 -8.44 21.03 -10.67
C THR A 345 -9.56 20.03 -10.42
N SER A 346 -10.75 20.32 -10.91
CA SER A 346 -11.98 19.54 -10.63
C SER A 346 -11.89 18.05 -11.03
N GLU A 347 -10.97 17.68 -11.92
CA GLU A 347 -10.71 16.30 -12.33
C GLU A 347 -10.21 15.42 -11.18
N LEU A 348 -9.57 15.99 -10.17
CA LEU A 348 -9.11 15.29 -8.98
C LEU A 348 -10.15 15.21 -7.87
N ASP A 349 -11.24 15.94 -8.01
CA ASP A 349 -12.30 15.98 -7.01
C ASP A 349 -12.90 14.59 -6.79
N TYR A 350 -12.84 14.13 -5.56
CA TYR A 350 -13.38 12.83 -5.17
C TYR A 350 -13.96 12.85 -3.77
N GLY A 351 -15.05 12.15 -3.59
CA GLY A 351 -15.65 11.91 -2.28
C GLY A 351 -16.44 10.62 -2.29
N SER A 352 -16.13 9.72 -1.36
CA SER A 352 -16.83 8.45 -1.24
C SER A 352 -17.03 8.02 0.20
N ALA A 353 -18.09 7.23 0.40
CA ALA A 353 -18.34 6.49 1.62
C ALA A 353 -18.41 5.00 1.27
N THR A 354 -17.56 4.21 1.91
CA THR A 354 -17.44 2.77 1.67
C THR A 354 -17.78 1.99 2.93
N PHE A 355 -18.58 0.94 2.76
CA PHE A 355 -18.80 -0.08 3.76
C PHE A 355 -18.27 -1.41 3.25
N HIS A 356 -17.41 -2.05 4.05
CA HIS A 356 -16.78 -3.30 3.68
C HIS A 356 -16.99 -4.35 4.79
N TYR A 357 -17.31 -5.57 4.37
CA TYR A 357 -17.34 -6.76 5.20
C TYR A 357 -16.35 -7.79 4.67
N GLY A 358 -15.46 -8.26 5.52
CA GLY A 358 -14.53 -9.33 5.20
C GLY A 358 -14.67 -10.51 6.15
N ARG A 359 -14.55 -11.72 5.61
CA ARG A 359 -14.63 -12.97 6.39
C ARG A 359 -13.60 -13.97 5.93
N LEU A 360 -12.83 -14.48 6.88
CA LEU A 360 -11.92 -15.60 6.66
C LEU A 360 -12.73 -16.90 6.58
N LEU A 361 -12.86 -17.47 5.39
CA LEU A 361 -13.58 -18.72 5.13
C LEU A 361 -12.76 -19.93 5.55
N ARG A 362 -11.47 -19.92 5.17
CA ARG A 362 -10.48 -20.94 5.47
C ARG A 362 -9.12 -20.25 5.70
N ARG A 363 -8.10 -21.04 6.08
CA ARG A 363 -6.72 -20.55 6.02
C ARG A 363 -6.48 -20.01 4.61
N ASN A 364 -5.94 -18.81 4.50
CA ASN A 364 -5.56 -18.16 3.25
C ASN A 364 -6.71 -17.78 2.29
N ILE A 365 -7.98 -18.01 2.62
CA ILE A 365 -9.12 -17.64 1.77
C ILE A 365 -10.03 -16.69 2.53
N ARG A 366 -10.16 -15.48 2.02
CA ARG A 366 -11.03 -14.42 2.52
C ARG A 366 -12.12 -14.11 1.50
N ALA A 367 -13.36 -14.10 1.92
CA ALA A 367 -14.47 -13.53 1.14
C ALA A 367 -14.69 -12.10 1.58
N THR A 368 -15.03 -11.24 0.63
CA THR A 368 -15.31 -9.83 0.87
C THR A 368 -16.56 -9.36 0.15
N VAL A 369 -17.26 -8.42 0.77
CA VAL A 369 -18.38 -7.68 0.18
C VAL A 369 -18.16 -6.21 0.48
N GLU A 370 -18.18 -5.38 -0.54
CA GLU A 370 -18.00 -3.95 -0.41
C GLU A 370 -19.07 -3.18 -1.15
N LEU A 371 -19.53 -2.09 -0.54
CA LEU A 371 -20.43 -1.11 -1.12
C LEU A 371 -19.80 0.26 -0.98
N THR A 372 -19.52 0.92 -2.11
CA THR A 372 -18.99 2.29 -2.17
C THR A 372 -20.00 3.20 -2.83
N TYR A 373 -20.33 4.29 -2.17
CA TYR A 373 -21.09 5.39 -2.75
C TYR A 373 -20.17 6.57 -3.00
N ALA A 374 -19.88 6.87 -4.27
CA ALA A 374 -19.17 8.07 -4.68
C ALA A 374 -20.18 9.23 -4.81
N PHE A 375 -20.07 10.20 -3.92
CA PHE A 375 -20.95 11.37 -3.90
C PHE A 375 -20.33 12.59 -4.57
N LYS A 376 -19.01 12.56 -4.87
CA LYS A 376 -18.26 13.55 -5.66
C LYS A 376 -17.23 12.80 -6.52
N SER A 377 -17.27 12.94 -7.82
CA SER A 377 -16.28 12.37 -8.75
C SER A 377 -16.45 13.02 -10.13
N VAL A 378 -15.48 12.80 -11.03
CA VAL A 378 -15.58 13.18 -12.46
C VAL A 378 -16.76 12.50 -13.18
N TYR A 379 -17.18 11.34 -12.70
CA TYR A 379 -18.44 10.71 -13.09
C TYR A 379 -19.50 11.14 -12.09
N ASP A 380 -20.73 11.35 -12.52
CA ASP A 380 -21.84 11.65 -11.62
C ASP A 380 -21.88 10.72 -10.39
N LYS A 381 -22.67 11.09 -9.38
CA LYS A 381 -22.88 10.26 -8.20
C LYS A 381 -23.21 8.82 -8.59
N HIS A 382 -22.44 7.88 -8.07
CA HIS A 382 -22.60 6.47 -8.44
C HIS A 382 -22.37 5.52 -7.27
N VAL A 383 -22.85 4.30 -7.44
CA VAL A 383 -22.68 3.20 -6.50
C VAL A 383 -21.85 2.10 -7.15
N ARG A 384 -20.84 1.64 -6.45
CA ARG A 384 -20.06 0.45 -6.80
C ARG A 384 -20.27 -0.62 -5.72
N MET A 385 -20.55 -1.84 -6.14
CA MET A 385 -20.54 -3.03 -5.28
C MET A 385 -19.46 -3.98 -5.78
N ALA A 386 -18.73 -4.59 -4.86
CA ALA A 386 -17.76 -5.62 -5.17
C ALA A 386 -17.96 -6.82 -4.23
N VAL A 387 -18.03 -8.02 -4.79
CA VAL A 387 -18.05 -9.28 -4.04
C VAL A 387 -16.95 -10.16 -4.57
N GLY A 388 -16.06 -10.63 -3.71
CA GLY A 388 -14.89 -11.33 -4.19
C GLY A 388 -14.25 -12.27 -3.19
N LEU A 389 -13.24 -12.95 -3.71
CA LEU A 389 -12.37 -13.84 -2.99
C LEU A 389 -10.92 -13.36 -3.11
N ILE A 390 -10.24 -13.40 -1.99
CA ILE A 390 -8.81 -13.10 -1.89
C ILE A 390 -8.13 -14.33 -1.29
N THR A 391 -7.10 -14.82 -1.97
CA THR A 391 -6.30 -15.95 -1.48
C THR A 391 -4.81 -15.68 -1.59
N GLY A 392 -4.02 -16.20 -0.63
CA GLY A 392 -2.57 -16.13 -0.64
C GLY A 392 -1.98 -17.51 -0.35
N PHE A 393 -0.96 -17.95 -1.10
CA PHE A 393 -0.32 -19.26 -0.98
C PHE A 393 1.15 -19.25 -1.39
#